data_f1295e9068263e7209ffeb6a110ca690
#
_entry.id   f1295e9068263e7209ffeb6a110ca690
#
_cell.length_a   1.000
_cell.length_b   1.000
_cell.length_c   1.000
_cell.angle_alpha   90.00
_cell.angle_beta   90.00
_cell.angle_gamma   90.00
#
_symmetry.space_group_name_H-M   'P 1'
#
loop_
_entity.id
_entity.type
_entity.pdbx_description
1 polymer ?
#
loop_
_entity_poly.entity_id
_entity_poly.type
_entity_poly.pdbx_seq_one_letter_code
_entity_poly.pdbx_strand_id
1 'polypeptide(L)'
;MKISKKDALMWFRFFAELPEDEPLMPHQQELAWAVISQIETAVDARHKELMAQIPDLHTLGGRTYFVGDPAKFSKGCTSCLTGTGLSAIRRTNKCNIRCPFCYNYGELDCQETIGEGLWEIGGTYFRVEDIDLLLSTSNRPTGVSYVYLEPFMEIELYPDIIRKFRAAGIHQHMYTNGTLCTEENLRALGEAGLDELRFNLGATSCADNVIQNIATAKKYIPTVAIETPMTPDFYEHFQQKKDAILATGLDFINCAELHLNPNNLPNYIGTPMY
;
A
#
# COMPACT_ATOMS: atom_id res chain seq x y z
N MET A 1 -5.05 13.27 -11.21
CA MET A 1 -5.05 13.37 -9.72
C MET A 1 -5.16 14.84 -9.38
N LYS A 2 -5.98 15.24 -8.42
CA LYS A 2 -6.05 16.67 -8.05
C LYS A 2 -5.25 16.87 -6.76
N ILE A 3 -4.17 17.61 -6.85
CA ILE A 3 -3.35 18.00 -5.71
C ILE A 3 -4.13 19.02 -4.88
N SER A 4 -4.20 18.80 -3.57
CA SER A 4 -4.87 19.78 -2.71
C SER A 4 -4.01 21.05 -2.55
N LYS A 5 -4.66 22.18 -2.26
CA LYS A 5 -3.92 23.43 -1.97
C LYS A 5 -2.96 23.25 -0.79
N LYS A 6 -3.33 22.44 0.20
CA LYS A 6 -2.49 22.11 1.35
C LYS A 6 -1.21 21.37 0.92
N ASP A 7 -1.34 20.37 0.05
CA ASP A 7 -0.21 19.60 -0.44
C ASP A 7 0.71 20.44 -1.33
N ALA A 8 0.14 21.32 -2.18
CA ALA A 8 0.92 22.26 -2.98
C ALA A 8 1.77 23.18 -2.11
N LEU A 9 1.21 23.70 -1.00
CA LEU A 9 1.94 24.54 -0.06
C LEU A 9 3.01 23.76 0.72
N MET A 10 2.74 22.51 1.07
CA MET A 10 3.71 21.62 1.70
C MET A 10 4.93 21.40 0.77
N TRP A 11 4.69 21.06 -0.48
CA TRP A 11 5.76 20.86 -1.46
C TRP A 11 6.55 22.13 -1.74
N PHE A 12 5.86 23.28 -1.84
CA PHE A 12 6.53 24.55 -2.00
C PHE A 12 7.50 24.85 -0.85
N ARG A 13 7.05 24.63 0.41
CA ARG A 13 7.90 24.78 1.59
C ARG A 13 9.13 23.88 1.53
N PHE A 14 8.91 22.61 1.20
CA PHE A 14 9.97 21.63 1.10
C PHE A 14 11.05 22.05 0.09
N PHE A 15 10.65 22.41 -1.13
CA PHE A 15 11.60 22.83 -2.17
C PHE A 15 12.24 24.20 -1.93
N ALA A 16 11.57 25.07 -1.23
CA ALA A 16 12.09 26.37 -0.86
C ALA A 16 12.89 26.34 0.46
N GLU A 17 13.04 25.16 1.07
CA GLU A 17 13.75 24.96 2.35
C GLU A 17 13.22 25.86 3.48
N LEU A 18 11.90 26.11 3.49
CA LEU A 18 11.25 26.96 4.47
C LEU A 18 10.79 26.14 5.69
N PRO A 19 10.93 26.68 6.91
CA PRO A 19 10.40 26.06 8.13
C PRO A 19 8.90 25.79 8.05
N GLU A 20 8.43 24.72 8.69
CA GLU A 20 7.00 24.34 8.67
C GLU A 20 6.09 25.39 9.31
N ASP A 21 6.59 26.08 10.32
CA ASP A 21 5.87 27.10 11.10
C ASP A 21 5.97 28.51 10.50
N GLU A 22 6.82 28.74 9.49
CA GLU A 22 6.94 30.05 8.83
C GLU A 22 5.71 30.31 7.97
N PRO A 23 4.96 31.43 8.17
CA PRO A 23 3.79 31.73 7.35
C PRO A 23 4.21 32.12 5.93
N LEU A 24 3.65 31.43 4.93
CA LEU A 24 3.87 31.80 3.52
C LEU A 24 3.13 33.09 3.18
N MET A 25 3.85 34.00 2.55
CA MET A 25 3.28 35.23 2.03
C MET A 25 2.24 34.94 0.91
N PRO A 26 1.20 35.77 0.72
CA PRO A 26 0.17 35.52 -0.29
C PRO A 26 0.72 35.24 -1.69
N HIS A 27 1.72 35.99 -2.14
CA HIS A 27 2.34 35.80 -3.46
C HIS A 27 3.07 34.43 -3.58
N GLN A 28 3.67 33.92 -2.49
CA GLN A 28 4.30 32.60 -2.45
C GLN A 28 3.24 31.49 -2.54
N GLN A 29 2.09 31.67 -1.88
CA GLN A 29 0.96 30.74 -1.97
C GLN A 29 0.38 30.68 -3.38
N GLU A 30 0.23 31.85 -4.04
CA GLU A 30 -0.24 31.94 -5.43
C GLU A 30 0.74 31.31 -6.40
N LEU A 31 2.05 31.55 -6.23
CA LEU A 31 3.09 30.94 -7.04
C LEU A 31 3.11 29.41 -6.89
N ALA A 32 3.08 28.91 -5.65
CA ALA A 32 3.04 27.48 -5.37
C ALA A 32 1.86 26.81 -6.07
N TRP A 33 0.68 27.42 -5.97
CA TRP A 33 -0.52 26.91 -6.61
C TRP A 33 -0.45 26.94 -8.13
N ALA A 34 0.07 28.01 -8.72
CA ALA A 34 0.21 28.15 -10.16
C ALA A 34 1.16 27.10 -10.75
N VAL A 35 2.32 26.90 -10.11
CA VAL A 35 3.32 25.90 -10.55
C VAL A 35 2.74 24.49 -10.47
N ILE A 36 2.17 24.12 -9.32
CA ILE A 36 1.60 22.79 -9.13
C ILE A 36 0.44 22.53 -10.11
N SER A 37 -0.43 23.51 -10.37
CA SER A 37 -1.52 23.36 -11.33
C SER A 37 -1.03 23.14 -12.76
N GLN A 38 0.09 23.75 -13.14
CA GLN A 38 0.70 23.53 -14.45
C GLN A 38 1.28 22.11 -14.55
N ILE A 39 1.98 21.66 -13.52
CA ILE A 39 2.52 20.30 -13.45
C ILE A 39 1.37 19.28 -13.54
N GLU A 40 0.32 19.45 -12.74
CA GLU A 40 -0.85 18.58 -12.74
C GLU A 40 -1.49 18.47 -14.13
N THR A 41 -1.64 19.61 -14.81
CA THR A 41 -2.18 19.65 -16.18
C THR A 41 -1.31 18.89 -17.17
N ALA A 42 0.00 19.04 -17.09
CA ALA A 42 0.95 18.35 -17.97
C ALA A 42 0.96 16.83 -17.69
N VAL A 43 0.94 16.44 -16.43
CA VAL A 43 0.88 15.02 -16.01
C VAL A 43 -0.43 14.38 -16.47
N ASP A 44 -1.57 15.03 -16.28
CA ASP A 44 -2.86 14.51 -16.73
C ASP A 44 -2.95 14.36 -18.27
N ALA A 45 -2.35 15.29 -19.01
CA ALA A 45 -2.27 15.18 -20.47
C ALA A 45 -1.41 13.98 -20.89
N ARG A 46 -0.25 13.79 -20.24
CA ARG A 46 0.65 12.66 -20.53
C ARG A 46 0.03 11.33 -20.15
N HIS A 47 -0.67 11.25 -19.01
CA HIS A 47 -1.41 10.04 -18.61
C HIS A 47 -2.47 9.66 -19.65
N LYS A 48 -3.26 10.62 -20.13
CA LYS A 48 -4.26 10.36 -21.18
C LYS A 48 -3.63 9.81 -22.46
N GLU A 49 -2.52 10.40 -22.88
CA GLU A 49 -1.78 9.93 -24.06
C GLU A 49 -1.29 8.49 -23.88
N LEU A 50 -0.70 8.16 -22.73
CA LEU A 50 -0.19 6.81 -22.44
C LEU A 50 -1.33 5.79 -22.32
N MET A 51 -2.40 6.14 -21.62
CA MET A 51 -3.56 5.25 -21.46
C MET A 51 -4.23 4.93 -22.80
N ALA A 52 -4.26 5.88 -23.73
CA ALA A 52 -4.81 5.64 -25.07
C ALA A 52 -4.03 4.59 -25.90
N GLN A 53 -2.80 4.27 -25.48
CA GLN A 53 -1.94 3.27 -26.14
C GLN A 53 -2.12 1.86 -25.56
N ILE A 54 -2.86 1.71 -24.45
CA ILE A 54 -3.04 0.41 -23.77
C ILE A 54 -4.33 -0.21 -24.28
N PRO A 55 -4.26 -1.35 -25.04
CA PRO A 55 -5.45 -2.04 -25.49
C PRO A 55 -6.21 -2.64 -24.29
N ASP A 56 -7.54 -2.70 -24.41
CA ASP A 56 -8.44 -3.28 -23.41
C ASP A 56 -8.28 -2.71 -21.98
N LEU A 57 -7.91 -1.43 -21.91
CA LEU A 57 -7.84 -0.72 -20.65
C LEU A 57 -9.24 -0.43 -20.11
N HIS A 58 -9.53 -0.95 -18.93
CA HIS A 58 -10.76 -0.68 -18.19
C HIS A 58 -10.50 0.40 -17.13
N THR A 59 -11.56 1.11 -16.75
CA THR A 59 -11.50 2.08 -15.64
C THR A 59 -12.61 1.78 -14.63
N LEU A 60 -12.26 1.87 -13.36
CA LEU A 60 -13.21 1.77 -12.26
C LEU A 60 -13.17 3.06 -11.43
N GLY A 61 -14.34 3.68 -11.26
CA GLY A 61 -14.48 4.92 -10.50
C GLY A 61 -13.69 6.12 -11.04
N GLY A 62 -13.18 6.06 -12.28
CA GLY A 62 -12.37 7.11 -12.90
C GLY A 62 -10.99 7.32 -12.26
N ARG A 63 -10.54 6.38 -11.42
CA ARG A 63 -9.28 6.50 -10.65
C ARG A 63 -8.36 5.30 -10.81
N THR A 64 -8.92 4.13 -11.02
CA THR A 64 -8.15 2.90 -11.16
C THR A 64 -8.27 2.41 -12.59
N TYR A 65 -7.14 2.07 -13.16
CA TYR A 65 -7.02 1.53 -14.52
C TYR A 65 -6.49 0.11 -14.43
N PHE A 66 -7.06 -0.80 -15.22
CA PHE A 66 -6.62 -2.19 -15.23
C PHE A 66 -6.88 -2.84 -16.57
N VAL A 67 -6.14 -3.90 -16.84
CA VAL A 67 -6.31 -4.80 -17.98
C VAL A 67 -6.70 -6.18 -17.44
N GLY A 68 -7.62 -6.86 -18.10
CA GLY A 68 -8.09 -8.18 -17.70
C GLY A 68 -9.58 -8.22 -17.40
N ASP A 69 -10.02 -9.30 -16.77
CA ASP A 69 -11.44 -9.55 -16.50
C ASP A 69 -11.96 -8.67 -15.32
N PRO A 70 -12.89 -7.74 -15.59
CA PRO A 70 -13.48 -6.91 -14.52
C PRO A 70 -14.15 -7.70 -13.39
N ALA A 71 -14.64 -8.91 -13.67
CA ALA A 71 -15.27 -9.77 -12.66
C ALA A 71 -14.26 -10.32 -11.62
N LYS A 72 -12.97 -10.29 -11.96
CA LYS A 72 -11.89 -10.73 -11.09
C LYS A 72 -11.21 -9.58 -10.30
N PHE A 73 -11.75 -8.38 -10.41
CA PHE A 73 -11.20 -7.24 -9.67
C PHE A 73 -11.25 -7.48 -8.17
N SER A 74 -10.15 -7.17 -7.48
CA SER A 74 -10.02 -7.45 -6.03
C SER A 74 -11.12 -6.76 -5.21
N LYS A 75 -11.69 -7.49 -4.25
CA LYS A 75 -12.65 -6.94 -3.28
C LYS A 75 -12.02 -5.85 -2.41
N GLY A 76 -10.75 -6.01 -2.04
CA GLY A 76 -9.99 -5.01 -1.30
C GLY A 76 -9.84 -3.71 -2.10
N CYS A 77 -9.47 -3.80 -3.38
CA CYS A 77 -9.39 -2.64 -4.27
C CYS A 77 -10.77 -1.98 -4.46
N THR A 78 -11.82 -2.78 -4.62
CA THR A 78 -13.20 -2.26 -4.73
C THR A 78 -13.59 -1.47 -3.48
N SER A 79 -13.35 -2.01 -2.29
CA SER A 79 -13.64 -1.33 -1.02
C SER A 79 -12.87 -0.02 -0.88
N CYS A 80 -11.59 -0.01 -1.27
CA CYS A 80 -10.75 1.18 -1.26
C CYS A 80 -11.28 2.27 -2.21
N LEU A 81 -11.70 1.88 -3.42
CA LEU A 81 -12.19 2.81 -4.45
C LEU A 81 -13.55 3.40 -4.15
N THR A 82 -14.45 2.59 -3.63
CA THR A 82 -15.83 3.03 -3.37
C THR A 82 -15.96 3.80 -2.07
N GLY A 83 -14.91 3.85 -1.26
CA GLY A 83 -14.94 4.51 0.05
C GLY A 83 -15.95 3.86 1.01
N THR A 84 -16.36 2.61 0.76
CA THR A 84 -17.34 1.88 1.59
C THR A 84 -16.75 1.28 2.85
N GLY A 85 -15.49 1.65 3.20
CA GLY A 85 -14.97 1.36 4.52
C GLY A 85 -13.87 0.32 4.57
N LEU A 86 -12.84 0.47 3.75
CA LEU A 86 -11.58 -0.19 4.03
C LEU A 86 -10.87 0.56 5.16
N SER A 87 -10.70 -0.10 6.31
CA SER A 87 -9.97 0.47 7.44
C SER A 87 -8.56 -0.12 7.52
N ALA A 88 -7.57 0.78 7.63
CA ALA A 88 -6.18 0.38 7.87
C ALA A 88 -5.99 0.00 9.34
N ILE A 89 -5.46 -1.19 9.57
CA ILE A 89 -5.14 -1.71 10.91
C ILE A 89 -3.63 -1.77 11.06
N ARG A 90 -3.15 -1.19 12.13
CA ARG A 90 -1.75 -1.21 12.53
C ARG A 90 -1.54 -2.01 13.79
N ARG A 91 -0.52 -2.86 13.82
CA ARG A 91 -0.08 -3.59 15.01
C ARG A 91 1.37 -3.26 15.36
N THR A 92 2.20 -3.03 14.38
CA THR A 92 3.63 -2.85 14.58
C THR A 92 4.15 -1.62 13.84
N ASN A 93 5.18 -0.99 14.40
CA ASN A 93 6.02 0.00 13.74
C ASN A 93 7.39 -0.59 13.34
N LYS A 94 7.51 -1.91 13.28
CA LYS A 94 8.73 -2.60 12.94
C LYS A 94 8.77 -2.97 11.46
N CYS A 95 9.97 -2.90 10.88
CA CYS A 95 10.25 -3.45 9.56
C CYS A 95 11.70 -3.95 9.53
N ASN A 96 11.93 -5.04 8.84
CA ASN A 96 13.25 -5.66 8.70
C ASN A 96 14.04 -5.17 7.47
N ILE A 97 13.44 -4.32 6.63
CA ILE A 97 14.09 -3.73 5.45
C ILE A 97 13.81 -2.24 5.34
N ARG A 98 14.66 -1.53 4.56
CA ARG A 98 14.53 -0.09 4.31
C ARG A 98 14.36 0.14 2.80
N CYS A 99 13.11 0.22 2.34
CA CYS A 99 12.82 0.53 0.96
C CYS A 99 12.97 2.03 0.70
N PRO A 100 13.72 2.49 -0.31
CA PRO A 100 13.87 3.92 -0.57
C PRO A 100 12.55 4.62 -0.88
N PHE A 101 11.58 3.89 -1.43
CA PHE A 101 10.23 4.38 -1.72
C PHE A 101 9.26 4.33 -0.53
N CYS A 102 9.69 3.84 0.64
CA CYS A 102 8.80 3.68 1.78
C CYS A 102 8.18 5.01 2.20
N TYR A 103 6.85 5.07 2.25
CA TYR A 103 6.11 6.24 2.71
C TYR A 103 6.45 6.62 4.16
N ASN A 104 6.71 5.60 4.99
CA ASN A 104 7.06 5.73 6.40
C ASN A 104 8.58 5.71 6.63
N TYR A 105 9.39 6.12 5.66
CA TYR A 105 10.86 5.99 5.71
C TYR A 105 11.46 6.64 6.96
N GLY A 106 10.96 7.81 7.37
CA GLY A 106 11.41 8.52 8.57
C GLY A 106 10.98 7.87 9.88
N GLU A 107 10.00 6.96 9.86
CA GLU A 107 9.47 6.27 11.04
C GLU A 107 10.17 4.92 11.31
N LEU A 108 11.05 4.48 10.41
CA LEU A 108 11.74 3.18 10.53
C LEU A 108 12.68 3.08 11.75
N ASP A 109 13.11 4.20 12.29
CA ASP A 109 13.93 4.23 13.50
C ASP A 109 13.10 4.19 14.80
N CYS A 110 11.80 4.43 14.69
CA CYS A 110 10.81 4.29 15.76
C CYS A 110 10.36 2.83 15.86
N GLN A 111 11.21 1.95 16.35
CA GLN A 111 10.88 0.53 16.54
C GLN A 111 9.90 0.28 17.71
N GLU A 112 9.10 1.27 18.04
CA GLU A 112 8.10 1.15 19.08
C GLU A 112 6.96 0.24 18.61
N THR A 113 6.67 -0.76 19.40
CA THR A 113 5.44 -1.54 19.28
C THR A 113 4.27 -0.70 19.76
N ILE A 114 3.15 -0.80 19.09
CA ILE A 114 1.87 -0.46 19.71
C ILE A 114 1.75 -1.31 20.98
N GLY A 115 1.37 -0.70 22.11
CA GLY A 115 1.37 -1.34 23.42
C GLY A 115 0.87 -2.79 23.43
N GLU A 116 1.30 -3.58 24.39
CA GLU A 116 1.01 -5.01 24.45
C GLU A 116 -0.50 -5.32 24.28
N GLY A 117 -0.82 -6.21 23.33
CA GLY A 117 -2.19 -6.60 23.03
C GLY A 117 -3.05 -5.53 22.35
N LEU A 118 -2.50 -4.37 22.02
CA LEU A 118 -3.25 -3.30 21.37
C LEU A 118 -3.08 -3.34 19.84
N TRP A 119 -4.14 -2.93 19.18
CA TRP A 119 -4.24 -2.67 17.75
C TRP A 119 -4.69 -1.23 17.53
N GLU A 120 -4.44 -0.67 16.38
CA GLU A 120 -4.84 0.70 16.06
C GLU A 120 -5.60 0.76 14.73
N ILE A 121 -6.71 1.52 14.75
CA ILE A 121 -7.49 1.93 13.56
C ILE A 121 -7.69 3.45 13.65
N GLY A 122 -7.12 4.20 12.69
CA GLY A 122 -7.39 5.63 12.55
C GLY A 122 -7.12 6.45 13.82
N GLY A 123 -6.05 6.13 14.56
CA GLY A 123 -5.69 6.78 15.82
C GLY A 123 -6.41 6.25 17.06
N THR A 124 -7.31 5.27 16.90
CA THR A 124 -8.03 4.64 18.01
C THR A 124 -7.41 3.29 18.33
N TYR A 125 -7.04 3.09 19.58
CA TYR A 125 -6.49 1.82 20.06
C TYR A 125 -7.59 0.92 20.60
N PHE A 126 -7.47 -0.38 20.31
CA PHE A 126 -8.42 -1.41 20.73
C PHE A 126 -7.73 -2.75 20.97
N ARG A 127 -8.38 -3.66 21.66
CA ARG A 127 -7.97 -5.06 21.83
C ARG A 127 -8.80 -5.98 20.94
N VAL A 128 -8.32 -7.20 20.70
CA VAL A 128 -9.06 -8.20 19.90
C VAL A 128 -10.46 -8.46 20.49
N GLU A 129 -10.59 -8.40 21.82
CA GLU A 129 -11.85 -8.57 22.52
C GLU A 129 -12.86 -7.45 22.22
N ASP A 130 -12.39 -6.25 21.89
CA ASP A 130 -13.22 -5.06 21.65
C ASP A 130 -13.80 -5.03 20.23
N ILE A 131 -13.40 -5.95 19.32
CA ILE A 131 -13.82 -5.94 17.92
C ILE A 131 -15.34 -6.02 17.78
N ASP A 132 -16.02 -6.81 18.61
CA ASP A 132 -17.46 -6.93 18.53
C ASP A 132 -18.15 -5.58 18.83
N LEU A 133 -17.60 -4.80 19.77
CA LEU A 133 -18.05 -3.43 20.05
C LEU A 133 -17.77 -2.50 18.85
N LEU A 134 -16.57 -2.55 18.28
CA LEU A 134 -16.20 -1.77 17.09
C LEU A 134 -17.16 -2.05 15.93
N LEU A 135 -17.50 -3.31 15.69
CA LEU A 135 -18.40 -3.75 14.62
C LEU A 135 -19.88 -3.45 14.88
N SER A 136 -20.26 -3.12 16.12
CA SER A 136 -21.63 -2.71 16.47
C SER A 136 -21.91 -1.25 16.16
N THR A 137 -20.87 -0.47 15.81
CA THR A 137 -21.01 0.96 15.51
C THR A 137 -21.60 1.20 14.11
N SER A 138 -22.17 2.39 13.89
CA SER A 138 -22.67 2.81 12.57
C SER A 138 -21.57 2.92 11.51
N ASN A 139 -20.30 3.03 11.92
CA ASN A 139 -19.12 3.12 11.06
C ASN A 139 -18.42 1.77 10.87
N ARG A 140 -19.17 0.67 10.93
CA ARG A 140 -18.67 -0.67 10.70
C ARG A 140 -17.90 -0.74 9.37
N PRO A 141 -16.61 -1.15 9.36
CA PRO A 141 -15.88 -1.35 8.13
C PRO A 141 -16.46 -2.50 7.32
N THR A 142 -16.42 -2.41 5.99
CA THR A 142 -16.76 -3.52 5.08
C THR A 142 -15.53 -4.33 4.68
N GLY A 143 -14.36 -3.78 4.92
CA GLY A 143 -13.07 -4.41 4.73
C GLY A 143 -12.01 -3.83 5.66
N VAL A 144 -10.99 -4.60 5.94
CA VAL A 144 -9.81 -4.17 6.71
C VAL A 144 -8.54 -4.55 5.97
N SER A 145 -7.53 -3.70 6.11
CA SER A 145 -6.19 -3.95 5.58
C SER A 145 -5.17 -3.91 6.71
N TYR A 146 -4.39 -4.97 6.83
CA TYR A 146 -3.26 -5.02 7.75
C TYR A 146 -2.05 -4.40 7.05
N VAL A 147 -1.74 -3.19 7.44
CA VAL A 147 -0.74 -2.32 6.81
C VAL A 147 0.21 -1.74 7.86
N TYR A 148 1.07 -0.85 7.44
CA TYR A 148 2.17 -0.24 8.16
C TYR A 148 3.36 -1.17 8.36
N LEU A 149 4.48 -0.75 7.80
CA LEU A 149 5.77 -1.42 7.87
C LEU A 149 5.66 -2.92 7.52
N GLU A 150 6.05 -3.84 8.42
CA GLU A 150 6.04 -5.27 8.11
C GLU A 150 5.23 -6.07 9.13
N PRO A 151 4.00 -6.47 8.81
CA PRO A 151 3.16 -7.28 9.71
C PRO A 151 3.81 -8.61 10.13
N PHE A 152 4.64 -9.20 9.28
CA PHE A 152 5.31 -10.47 9.59
C PHE A 152 6.39 -10.37 10.69
N MET A 153 6.71 -9.16 11.16
CA MET A 153 7.55 -8.98 12.34
C MET A 153 6.88 -9.45 13.65
N GLU A 154 5.56 -9.55 13.67
CA GLU A 154 4.74 -10.00 14.81
C GLU A 154 3.57 -10.86 14.31
N ILE A 155 3.81 -11.72 13.31
CA ILE A 155 2.77 -12.45 12.57
C ILE A 155 1.94 -13.39 13.43
N GLU A 156 2.53 -13.90 14.51
CA GLU A 156 1.88 -14.81 15.45
C GLU A 156 0.68 -14.20 16.16
N LEU A 157 0.57 -12.87 16.18
CA LEU A 157 -0.54 -12.15 16.81
C LEU A 157 -1.77 -12.00 15.90
N TYR A 158 -1.60 -12.20 14.59
CA TYR A 158 -2.65 -11.92 13.60
C TYR A 158 -3.77 -12.96 13.49
N PRO A 159 -3.55 -14.27 13.72
CA PRO A 159 -4.61 -15.25 13.51
C PRO A 159 -5.89 -14.98 14.30
N ASP A 160 -5.80 -14.46 15.53
CA ASP A 160 -6.98 -14.22 16.37
C ASP A 160 -7.82 -13.06 15.85
N ILE A 161 -7.20 -11.95 15.49
CA ILE A 161 -7.92 -10.81 14.90
C ILE A 161 -8.54 -11.16 13.56
N ILE A 162 -7.82 -11.96 12.72
CA ILE A 162 -8.33 -12.43 11.44
C ILE A 162 -9.58 -13.28 11.63
N ARG A 163 -9.59 -14.23 12.57
CA ARG A 163 -10.77 -15.04 12.87
C ARG A 163 -11.97 -14.20 13.28
N LYS A 164 -11.77 -13.16 14.09
CA LYS A 164 -12.83 -12.24 14.51
C LYS A 164 -13.45 -11.51 13.33
N PHE A 165 -12.67 -10.88 12.47
CA PHE A 165 -13.18 -10.21 11.29
C PHE A 165 -13.79 -11.18 10.27
N ARG A 166 -13.24 -12.38 10.13
CA ARG A 166 -13.81 -13.45 9.30
C ARG A 166 -15.20 -13.84 9.77
N ALA A 167 -15.37 -14.06 11.07
CA ALA A 167 -16.68 -14.40 11.67
C ALA A 167 -17.73 -13.30 11.43
N ALA A 168 -17.31 -12.06 11.35
CA ALA A 168 -18.17 -10.92 11.05
C ALA A 168 -18.42 -10.69 9.54
N GLY A 169 -17.83 -11.50 8.66
CA GLY A 169 -17.98 -11.36 7.21
C GLY A 169 -17.25 -10.14 6.62
N ILE A 170 -16.23 -9.63 7.30
CA ILE A 170 -15.42 -8.50 6.86
C ILE A 170 -14.31 -9.02 5.95
N HIS A 171 -14.18 -8.41 4.75
CA HIS A 171 -13.05 -8.70 3.85
C HIS A 171 -11.72 -8.25 4.46
N GLN A 172 -10.69 -9.09 4.32
CA GLN A 172 -9.39 -8.85 4.93
C GLN A 172 -8.25 -9.04 3.95
N HIS A 173 -7.36 -8.06 3.87
CA HIS A 173 -6.10 -8.25 3.16
C HIS A 173 -4.90 -7.73 3.96
N MET A 174 -3.74 -8.30 3.68
CA MET A 174 -2.49 -7.99 4.36
C MET A 174 -1.41 -7.66 3.35
N TYR A 175 -0.53 -6.74 3.71
CA TYR A 175 0.68 -6.41 2.94
C TYR A 175 1.92 -7.01 3.60
N THR A 176 2.89 -7.41 2.78
CA THR A 176 4.20 -7.89 3.27
C THR A 176 5.31 -7.64 2.25
N ASN A 177 6.52 -7.46 2.72
CA ASN A 177 7.72 -7.53 1.88
C ASN A 177 8.11 -8.97 1.53
N GLY A 178 7.49 -9.95 2.16
CA GLY A 178 7.59 -11.38 1.88
C GLY A 178 8.85 -12.07 2.40
N THR A 179 9.80 -11.35 2.99
CA THR A 179 11.09 -11.95 3.42
C THR A 179 10.99 -12.86 4.65
N LEU A 180 10.00 -12.60 5.50
CA LEU A 180 9.74 -13.35 6.73
C LEU A 180 8.65 -14.43 6.58
N CYS A 181 8.12 -14.61 5.37
CA CYS A 181 7.13 -15.66 5.13
C CYS A 181 7.73 -17.04 5.29
N THR A 182 7.04 -17.87 6.04
CA THR A 182 7.30 -19.31 6.15
C THR A 182 6.03 -20.07 5.77
N GLU A 183 6.14 -21.34 5.36
CA GLU A 183 4.96 -22.14 5.04
C GLU A 183 4.02 -22.28 6.25
N GLU A 184 4.58 -22.33 7.46
CA GLU A 184 3.82 -22.43 8.70
C GLU A 184 2.96 -21.19 8.94
N ASN A 185 3.55 -19.99 8.87
CA ASN A 185 2.79 -18.76 9.11
C ASN A 185 1.79 -18.44 7.98
N LEU A 186 2.13 -18.75 6.73
CA LEU A 186 1.19 -18.62 5.60
C LEU A 186 -0.02 -19.55 5.75
N ARG A 187 0.21 -20.78 6.18
CA ARG A 187 -0.87 -21.74 6.49
C ARG A 187 -1.73 -21.22 7.64
N ALA A 188 -1.13 -20.76 8.74
CA ALA A 188 -1.86 -20.22 9.89
C ALA A 188 -2.75 -19.04 9.52
N LEU A 189 -2.29 -18.12 8.65
CA LEU A 189 -3.09 -17.02 8.13
C LEU A 189 -4.27 -17.52 7.28
N GLY A 190 -4.04 -18.49 6.40
CA GLY A 190 -5.09 -19.08 5.57
C GLY A 190 -6.14 -19.80 6.42
N GLU A 191 -5.73 -20.60 7.40
CA GLU A 191 -6.62 -21.28 8.35
C GLU A 191 -7.42 -20.29 9.22
N ALA A 192 -6.81 -19.16 9.59
CA ALA A 192 -7.52 -18.08 10.28
C ALA A 192 -8.56 -17.39 9.38
N GLY A 193 -8.41 -17.47 8.06
CA GLY A 193 -9.35 -16.95 7.07
C GLY A 193 -8.97 -15.60 6.48
N LEU A 194 -7.68 -15.32 6.33
CA LEU A 194 -7.21 -14.18 5.54
C LEU A 194 -7.66 -14.34 4.09
N ASP A 195 -8.32 -13.32 3.52
CA ASP A 195 -8.86 -13.38 2.17
C ASP A 195 -7.81 -13.10 1.10
N GLU A 196 -6.88 -12.17 1.38
CA GLU A 196 -5.93 -11.70 0.37
C GLU A 196 -4.57 -11.34 0.99
N LEU A 197 -3.46 -11.76 0.36
CA LEU A 197 -2.10 -11.39 0.74
C LEU A 197 -1.40 -10.70 -0.43
N ARG A 198 -0.84 -9.52 -0.18
CA ARG A 198 -0.16 -8.70 -1.18
C ARG A 198 1.32 -8.58 -0.87
N PHE A 199 2.14 -9.01 -1.81
CA PHE A 199 3.60 -8.93 -1.72
C PHE A 199 4.13 -7.65 -2.35
N ASN A 200 4.92 -6.88 -1.60
CA ASN A 200 5.68 -5.77 -2.14
C ASN A 200 7.00 -6.28 -2.72
N LEU A 201 6.95 -6.75 -3.96
CA LEU A 201 8.09 -7.40 -4.60
C LEU A 201 9.21 -6.40 -4.95
N GLY A 202 8.88 -5.11 -5.15
CA GLY A 202 9.86 -4.04 -5.33
C GLY A 202 10.75 -3.82 -4.10
N ALA A 203 10.24 -4.12 -2.90
CA ALA A 203 10.99 -4.00 -1.66
C ALA A 203 12.22 -4.94 -1.59
N THR A 204 12.26 -5.98 -2.42
CA THR A 204 13.29 -7.03 -2.41
C THR A 204 13.94 -7.23 -3.77
N SER A 205 13.76 -6.29 -4.70
CA SER A 205 14.29 -6.40 -6.07
C SER A 205 13.94 -7.75 -6.73
N CYS A 206 12.71 -8.22 -6.54
CA CYS A 206 12.22 -9.51 -7.03
C CYS A 206 13.06 -10.72 -6.57
N ALA A 207 13.46 -10.78 -5.30
CA ALA A 207 14.27 -11.87 -4.77
C ALA A 207 13.60 -13.24 -4.94
N ASP A 208 14.37 -14.25 -5.33
CA ASP A 208 13.87 -15.59 -5.67
C ASP A 208 13.13 -16.28 -4.50
N ASN A 209 13.62 -16.11 -3.27
CA ASN A 209 12.96 -16.63 -2.08
C ASN A 209 11.57 -16.00 -1.85
N VAL A 210 11.41 -14.70 -2.16
CA VAL A 210 10.12 -14.03 -2.04
C VAL A 210 9.16 -14.47 -3.15
N ILE A 211 9.65 -14.66 -4.39
CA ILE A 211 8.86 -15.26 -5.48
C ILE A 211 8.37 -16.66 -5.07
N GLN A 212 9.23 -17.47 -4.44
CA GLN A 212 8.84 -18.78 -3.93
C GLN A 212 7.79 -18.70 -2.81
N ASN A 213 7.87 -17.68 -1.95
CA ASN A 213 6.88 -17.44 -0.90
C ASN A 213 5.51 -17.05 -1.48
N ILE A 214 5.45 -16.35 -2.63
CA ILE A 214 4.20 -16.11 -3.37
C ILE A 214 3.57 -17.44 -3.79
N ALA A 215 4.34 -18.35 -4.39
CA ALA A 215 3.85 -19.68 -4.79
C ALA A 215 3.38 -20.51 -3.60
N THR A 216 4.06 -20.38 -2.45
CA THR A 216 3.67 -21.06 -1.22
C THR A 216 2.38 -20.48 -0.65
N ALA A 217 2.23 -19.16 -0.63
CA ALA A 217 1.01 -18.48 -0.18
C ALA A 217 -0.24 -18.91 -0.96
N LYS A 218 -0.10 -19.14 -2.27
CA LYS A 218 -1.20 -19.63 -3.13
C LYS A 218 -1.80 -20.96 -2.70
N LYS A 219 -1.08 -21.77 -1.91
CA LYS A 219 -1.60 -23.04 -1.38
C LYS A 219 -2.64 -22.82 -0.28
N TYR A 220 -2.58 -21.69 0.43
CA TYR A 220 -3.29 -21.48 1.68
C TYR A 220 -4.24 -20.26 1.65
N ILE A 221 -3.91 -19.23 0.87
CA ILE A 221 -4.63 -17.96 0.86
C ILE A 221 -5.38 -17.82 -0.46
N PRO A 222 -6.70 -17.51 -0.44
CA PRO A 222 -7.54 -17.50 -1.64
C PRO A 222 -7.04 -16.55 -2.73
N THR A 223 -6.62 -15.34 -2.35
CA THR A 223 -6.10 -14.35 -3.29
C THR A 223 -4.68 -13.95 -2.91
N VAL A 224 -3.75 -14.09 -3.84
CA VAL A 224 -2.35 -13.66 -3.65
C VAL A 224 -1.95 -12.75 -4.79
N ALA A 225 -1.41 -11.58 -4.45
CA ALA A 225 -1.09 -10.56 -5.42
C ALA A 225 0.28 -9.92 -5.17
N ILE A 226 0.77 -9.20 -6.15
CA ILE A 226 1.85 -8.23 -5.99
C ILE A 226 1.23 -6.84 -5.92
N GLU A 227 1.67 -6.03 -4.95
CA GLU A 227 1.39 -4.61 -4.90
C GLU A 227 2.68 -3.86 -4.56
N THR A 228 3.12 -3.02 -5.48
CA THR A 228 4.39 -2.31 -5.36
C THR A 228 4.35 -1.01 -6.16
N PRO A 229 5.08 0.04 -5.75
CA PRO A 229 5.29 1.19 -6.60
C PRO A 229 6.08 0.79 -7.85
N MET A 230 5.64 1.27 -9.01
CA MET A 230 6.34 1.05 -10.27
C MET A 230 7.52 2.03 -10.34
N THR A 231 8.70 1.54 -9.97
CA THR A 231 9.97 2.27 -10.15
C THR A 231 10.75 1.67 -11.33
N PRO A 232 11.67 2.41 -11.97
CA PRO A 232 12.52 1.87 -13.03
C PRO A 232 13.26 0.60 -12.59
N ASP A 233 13.86 0.61 -11.39
CA ASP A 233 14.58 -0.55 -10.84
C ASP A 233 13.66 -1.77 -10.67
N PHE A 234 12.44 -1.55 -10.14
CA PHE A 234 11.47 -2.64 -10.04
C PHE A 234 11.10 -3.18 -11.41
N TYR A 235 10.86 -2.31 -12.40
CA TYR A 235 10.51 -2.73 -13.75
C TYR A 235 11.60 -3.60 -14.38
N GLU A 236 12.87 -3.22 -14.24
CA GLU A 236 13.99 -4.01 -14.75
C GLU A 236 14.09 -5.38 -14.09
N HIS A 237 14.02 -5.46 -12.77
CA HIS A 237 14.02 -6.73 -12.05
C HIS A 237 12.81 -7.58 -12.39
N PHE A 238 11.63 -6.97 -12.51
CA PHE A 238 10.41 -7.65 -12.91
C PHE A 238 10.54 -8.27 -14.31
N GLN A 239 11.07 -7.54 -15.29
CA GLN A 239 11.28 -8.08 -16.64
C GLN A 239 12.22 -9.31 -16.63
N GLN A 240 13.28 -9.27 -15.83
CA GLN A 240 14.21 -10.40 -15.69
C GLN A 240 13.58 -11.63 -15.04
N LYS A 241 12.63 -11.46 -14.13
CA LYS A 241 12.00 -12.52 -13.34
C LYS A 241 10.57 -12.83 -13.76
N LYS A 242 10.06 -12.21 -14.80
CA LYS A 242 8.66 -12.23 -15.23
C LYS A 242 8.09 -13.64 -15.30
N ASP A 243 8.79 -14.55 -15.95
CA ASP A 243 8.27 -15.93 -16.14
C ASP A 243 8.18 -16.68 -14.82
N ALA A 244 9.16 -16.50 -13.93
CA ALA A 244 9.13 -17.10 -12.59
C ALA A 244 7.99 -16.51 -11.72
N ILE A 245 7.77 -15.20 -11.82
CA ILE A 245 6.68 -14.53 -11.11
C ILE A 245 5.32 -15.03 -11.62
N LEU A 246 5.11 -15.10 -12.91
CA LEU A 246 3.86 -15.58 -13.48
C LEU A 246 3.61 -17.07 -13.19
N ALA A 247 4.68 -17.88 -13.11
CA ALA A 247 4.59 -19.29 -12.76
C ALA A 247 4.14 -19.55 -11.31
N THR A 248 4.18 -18.55 -10.42
CA THR A 248 3.65 -18.67 -9.04
C THR A 248 2.15 -18.87 -8.97
N GLY A 249 1.41 -18.53 -10.05
CA GLY A 249 -0.05 -18.57 -10.08
C GLY A 249 -0.72 -17.45 -9.29
N LEU A 250 -0.02 -16.31 -9.08
CA LEU A 250 -0.61 -15.13 -8.45
C LEU A 250 -1.86 -14.66 -9.21
N ASP A 251 -2.78 -13.97 -8.54
CA ASP A 251 -4.07 -13.60 -9.10
C ASP A 251 -4.02 -12.28 -9.87
N PHE A 252 -3.26 -11.30 -9.38
CA PHE A 252 -3.08 -10.01 -10.06
C PHE A 252 -1.81 -9.29 -9.62
N ILE A 253 -1.44 -8.27 -10.38
CA ILE A 253 -0.37 -7.33 -10.06
C ILE A 253 -0.97 -5.94 -10.01
N ASN A 254 -0.80 -5.25 -8.89
CA ASN A 254 -1.13 -3.84 -8.73
C ASN A 254 0.15 -3.02 -8.70
N CYS A 255 0.36 -2.25 -9.77
CA CYS A 255 1.49 -1.33 -9.88
C CYS A 255 0.99 0.07 -9.55
N ALA A 256 1.34 0.54 -8.37
CA ALA A 256 1.01 1.89 -7.95
C ALA A 256 2.00 2.91 -8.53
N GLU A 257 1.53 4.11 -8.77
CA GLU A 257 2.42 5.25 -8.96
C GLU A 257 3.23 5.50 -7.68
N LEU A 258 4.51 5.86 -7.82
CA LEU A 258 5.34 6.15 -6.67
C LEU A 258 4.82 7.39 -5.93
N HIS A 259 4.44 7.20 -4.68
CA HIS A 259 4.00 8.29 -3.83
C HIS A 259 5.20 8.91 -3.09
N LEU A 260 5.60 10.09 -3.54
CA LEU A 260 6.67 10.86 -2.90
C LEU A 260 6.10 11.73 -1.77
N ASN A 261 6.84 11.80 -0.68
CA ASN A 261 6.60 12.68 0.45
C ASN A 261 7.94 13.20 1.02
N PRO A 262 7.94 14.15 1.96
CA PRO A 262 9.19 14.66 2.53
C PRO A 262 10.11 13.60 3.13
N ASN A 263 9.59 12.46 3.59
CA ASN A 263 10.39 11.40 4.20
C ASN A 263 11.17 10.58 3.16
N ASN A 264 10.58 10.27 2.02
CA ASN A 264 11.19 9.40 1.00
C ASN A 264 11.80 10.17 -0.18
N LEU A 265 11.35 11.39 -0.47
CA LEU A 265 11.87 12.19 -1.57
C LEU A 265 13.39 12.38 -1.55
N PRO A 266 14.07 12.60 -0.39
CA PRO A 266 15.54 12.73 -0.35
C PRO A 266 16.28 11.54 -0.96
N ASN A 267 15.67 10.35 -0.96
CA ASN A 267 16.28 9.15 -1.56
C ASN A 267 16.32 9.19 -3.09
N TYR A 268 15.61 10.11 -3.73
CA TYR A 268 15.47 10.21 -5.17
C TYR A 268 16.10 11.47 -5.77
N ILE A 269 16.39 12.48 -4.96
CA ILE A 269 17.03 13.72 -5.42
C ILE A 269 18.39 13.38 -6.05
N GLY A 270 18.60 13.85 -7.30
CA GLY A 270 19.81 13.58 -8.06
C GLY A 270 19.90 12.19 -8.70
N THR A 271 18.85 11.37 -8.60
CA THR A 271 18.74 10.12 -9.35
C THR A 271 18.07 10.36 -10.71
N PRO A 272 18.14 9.39 -11.67
CA PRO A 272 17.43 9.50 -12.95
C PRO A 272 15.90 9.59 -12.83
N MET A 273 15.36 9.34 -11.65
CA MET A 273 13.92 9.46 -11.38
C MET A 273 13.47 10.87 -11.01
N TYR A 274 14.41 11.79 -10.80
CA TYR A 274 14.13 13.14 -10.34
C TYR A 274 14.92 14.19 -11.11
#